data_2b730f0ffa385d7e2be8d896802a6ed1
#
_entry.id   2b730f0ffa385d7e2be8d896802a6ed1
#
_cell.length_a   1.000
_cell.length_b   1.000
_cell.length_c   1.000
_cell.angle_alpha   90.00
_cell.angle_beta   90.00
_cell.angle_gamma   90.00
#
_symmetry.space_group_name_H-M   'P 1'
#
loop_
_entity.id
_entity.type
_entity.pdbx_description
1 polymer ?
#
loop_
_entity_poly.entity_id
_entity_poly.type
_entity_poly.pdbx_seq_one_letter_code
_entity_poly.pdbx_strand_id
1 'polypeptide(L)'
;MPLKPGSRVLVGSSGAAQGGSPLSGGYAGAKRTQIFMVNYSQKESDRLGLDLRFTALAPRMIPDTDLGKHAVAGYSRYLGISEADFVKSMASPPTSSDVATAVLEVVTSSDHSKGKAFVVSGKGLEAVT
;
A
#
# COMPACT_ATOMS: atom_id res chain seq x y z
N MET A 1 18.17 0.95 18.51
CA MET A 1 17.82 -0.31 19.21
C MET A 1 17.39 -1.35 18.19
N PRO A 2 17.89 -2.59 18.28
CA PRO A 2 17.41 -3.64 17.39
C PRO A 2 15.95 -4.01 17.71
N LEU A 3 15.23 -4.49 16.70
CA LEU A 3 13.88 -5.05 16.89
C LEU A 3 13.95 -6.34 17.74
N LYS A 4 12.98 -6.50 18.60
CA LYS A 4 12.85 -7.73 19.42
C LYS A 4 12.14 -8.83 18.63
N PRO A 5 12.41 -10.11 18.94
CA PRO A 5 11.63 -11.23 18.41
C PRO A 5 10.11 -10.99 18.62
N GLY A 6 9.31 -11.36 17.64
CA GLY A 6 7.86 -11.10 17.63
C GLY A 6 7.44 -9.72 17.12
N SER A 7 8.40 -8.82 16.84
CA SER A 7 8.09 -7.51 16.30
C SER A 7 7.50 -7.59 14.88
N ARG A 8 6.61 -6.64 14.58
CA ARG A 8 6.00 -6.47 13.27
C ARG A 8 6.50 -5.20 12.61
N VAL A 9 6.93 -5.29 11.38
CA VAL A 9 7.38 -4.17 10.55
C VAL A 9 6.37 -3.99 9.42
N LEU A 10 5.68 -2.87 9.45
CA LEU A 10 4.72 -2.50 8.41
C LEU A 10 5.31 -1.43 7.52
N VAL A 11 5.34 -1.68 6.23
CA VAL A 11 5.87 -0.75 5.23
C VAL A 11 4.73 -0.16 4.42
N GLY A 12 4.62 1.17 4.43
CA GLY A 12 3.64 1.90 3.62
C GLY A 12 4.11 2.04 2.18
N SER A 13 3.59 1.19 1.29
CA SER A 13 3.79 1.31 -0.16
C SER A 13 2.63 2.12 -0.79
N SER A 14 2.22 1.79 -1.99
CA SER A 14 1.14 2.46 -2.73
C SER A 14 0.53 1.52 -3.76
N GLY A 15 -0.75 1.69 -4.05
CA GLY A 15 -1.39 1.02 -5.17
C GLY A 15 -0.71 1.28 -6.51
N ALA A 16 -0.05 2.42 -6.69
CA ALA A 16 0.76 2.72 -7.86
C ALA A 16 1.88 1.71 -8.13
N ALA A 17 2.35 1.00 -7.09
CA ALA A 17 3.35 -0.06 -7.22
C ALA A 17 2.90 -1.24 -8.08
N GLN A 18 1.60 -1.38 -8.35
CA GLN A 18 1.04 -2.47 -9.14
C GLN A 18 1.22 -2.27 -10.65
N GLY A 19 1.00 -1.08 -11.14
CA GLY A 19 1.06 -0.80 -12.58
C GLY A 19 1.39 0.65 -12.91
N GLY A 20 1.70 1.45 -11.90
CA GLY A 20 1.92 2.87 -12.07
C GLY A 20 0.64 3.68 -12.14
N SER A 21 0.81 4.96 -12.36
CA SER A 21 -0.23 5.93 -12.65
C SER A 21 0.37 6.98 -13.60
N PRO A 22 -0.43 7.81 -14.28
CA PRO A 22 0.12 8.82 -15.17
C PRO A 22 1.22 9.66 -14.49
N LEU A 23 2.34 9.88 -15.15
CA LEU A 23 3.48 10.69 -14.71
C LEU A 23 4.17 10.20 -13.41
N SER A 24 3.90 8.97 -12.96
CA SER A 24 4.39 8.48 -11.66
C SER A 24 5.44 7.37 -11.74
N GLY A 25 6.13 7.20 -12.87
CA GLY A 25 7.06 6.09 -13.08
C GLY A 25 8.13 5.96 -12.00
N GLY A 26 8.78 7.05 -11.63
CA GLY A 26 9.78 7.06 -10.54
C GLY A 26 9.17 6.73 -9.18
N TYR A 27 8.04 7.34 -8.85
CA TYR A 27 7.31 7.05 -7.62
C TYR A 27 6.84 5.59 -7.57
N ALA A 28 6.21 5.12 -8.63
CA ALA A 28 5.71 3.74 -8.71
C ALA A 28 6.85 2.72 -8.58
N GLY A 29 7.99 2.98 -9.22
CA GLY A 29 9.18 2.14 -9.12
C GLY A 29 9.73 2.09 -7.69
N ALA A 30 9.83 3.24 -7.01
CA ALA A 30 10.26 3.31 -5.62
C ALA A 30 9.29 2.53 -4.70
N LYS A 31 7.99 2.68 -4.91
CA LYS A 31 6.97 1.95 -4.14
C LYS A 31 6.97 0.43 -4.42
N ARG A 32 7.29 0.03 -5.64
CA ARG A 32 7.49 -1.40 -5.99
C ARG A 32 8.71 -1.98 -5.30
N THR A 33 9.79 -1.21 -5.21
CA THR A 33 11.00 -1.60 -4.48
C THR A 33 10.69 -1.86 -2.99
N GLN A 34 9.84 -1.07 -2.35
CA GLN A 34 9.42 -1.31 -0.97
C GLN A 34 8.73 -2.67 -0.80
N ILE A 35 7.87 -3.07 -1.74
CA ILE A 35 7.23 -4.39 -1.72
C ILE A 35 8.28 -5.51 -1.85
N PHE A 36 9.23 -5.35 -2.76
CA PHE A 36 10.34 -6.29 -2.90
C PHE A 36 11.13 -6.41 -1.60
N MET A 37 11.48 -5.28 -0.97
CA MET A 37 12.24 -5.26 0.27
C MET A 37 11.53 -5.96 1.42
N VAL A 38 10.21 -5.83 1.52
CA VAL A 38 9.41 -6.56 2.51
C VAL A 38 9.55 -8.07 2.34
N ASN A 39 9.40 -8.56 1.12
CA ASN A 39 9.56 -9.99 0.81
C ASN A 39 11.00 -10.47 1.10
N TYR A 40 11.99 -9.70 0.67
CA TYR A 40 13.40 -10.01 0.91
C TYR A 40 13.75 -10.03 2.40
N SER A 41 13.34 -8.99 3.15
CA SER A 41 13.59 -8.91 4.59
C SER A 41 12.94 -10.04 5.37
N GLN A 42 11.76 -10.50 4.95
CA GLN A 42 11.13 -11.66 5.57
C GLN A 42 11.97 -12.92 5.38
N LYS A 43 12.45 -13.17 4.16
CA LYS A 43 13.32 -14.31 3.87
C LYS A 43 14.59 -14.30 4.74
N GLU A 44 15.21 -13.13 4.89
CA GLU A 44 16.39 -12.97 5.74
C GLU A 44 16.07 -13.15 7.23
N SER A 45 14.92 -12.64 7.69
CA SER A 45 14.46 -12.87 9.06
C SER A 45 14.26 -14.38 9.35
N ASP A 46 13.61 -15.07 8.43
CA ASP A 46 13.37 -16.51 8.57
C ASP A 46 14.68 -17.30 8.54
N ARG A 47 15.59 -16.96 7.63
CA ARG A 47 16.92 -17.60 7.52
C ARG A 47 17.76 -17.43 8.79
N LEU A 48 17.67 -16.27 9.43
CA LEU A 48 18.45 -15.91 10.62
C LEU A 48 17.72 -16.25 11.93
N GLY A 49 16.49 -16.75 11.89
CA GLY A 49 15.69 -17.06 13.07
C GLY A 49 15.36 -15.85 13.94
N LEU A 50 15.16 -14.68 13.31
CA LEU A 50 14.94 -13.43 14.06
C LEU A 50 13.52 -13.26 14.60
N ASP A 51 12.57 -14.06 14.13
CA ASP A 51 11.15 -13.97 14.46
C ASP A 51 10.58 -12.55 14.23
N LEU A 52 10.96 -11.90 13.13
CA LEU A 52 10.39 -10.64 12.69
C LEU A 52 9.37 -10.89 11.59
N ARG A 53 8.31 -10.09 11.57
CA ARG A 53 7.26 -10.17 10.55
C ARG A 53 7.21 -8.89 9.75
N PHE A 54 7.43 -8.99 8.44
CA PHE A 54 7.39 -7.88 7.50
C PHE A 54 6.14 -7.97 6.64
N THR A 55 5.42 -6.87 6.50
CA THR A 55 4.24 -6.77 5.64
C THR A 55 4.22 -5.41 4.96
N ALA A 56 3.79 -5.33 3.71
CA ALA A 56 3.55 -4.07 3.02
C ALA A 56 2.06 -3.82 2.86
N LEU A 57 1.65 -2.57 3.08
CA LEU A 57 0.34 -2.07 2.69
C LEU A 57 0.49 -1.10 1.52
N ALA A 58 -0.30 -1.30 0.49
CA ALA A 58 -0.33 -0.51 -0.73
C ALA A 58 -1.71 0.14 -0.90
N PRO A 59 -2.02 1.22 -0.17
CA PRO A 59 -3.30 1.89 -0.31
C PRO A 59 -3.50 2.40 -1.74
N ARG A 60 -4.69 2.24 -2.28
CA ARG A 60 -5.14 2.97 -3.45
C ARG A 60 -5.28 4.46 -3.09
N MET A 61 -5.36 5.31 -4.09
CA MET A 61 -5.54 6.74 -3.88
C MET A 61 -6.78 7.00 -3.01
N ILE A 62 -6.60 7.86 -2.00
CA ILE A 62 -7.65 8.31 -1.09
C ILE A 62 -8.08 9.71 -1.55
N PRO A 63 -9.20 9.85 -2.29
CA PRO A 63 -9.49 11.09 -3.00
C PRO A 63 -9.86 12.26 -2.10
N ASP A 64 -10.29 12.02 -0.87
CA ASP A 64 -10.72 13.03 0.08
C ASP A 64 -9.60 13.58 0.97
N THR A 65 -8.38 13.08 0.85
CA THR A 65 -7.20 13.65 1.50
C THR A 65 -6.61 14.81 0.68
N ASP A 66 -5.82 15.68 1.31
CA ASP A 66 -5.18 16.78 0.59
C ASP A 66 -4.27 16.27 -0.54
N LEU A 67 -3.48 15.23 -0.27
CA LEU A 67 -2.68 14.57 -1.32
C LEU A 67 -3.57 13.98 -2.42
N GLY A 68 -4.67 13.32 -2.04
CA GLY A 68 -5.62 12.73 -2.97
C GLY A 68 -6.28 13.77 -3.86
N LYS A 69 -6.70 14.90 -3.31
CA LYS A 69 -7.27 16.02 -4.07
C LYS A 69 -6.31 16.56 -5.13
N HIS A 70 -5.04 16.76 -4.75
CA HIS A 70 -4.01 17.18 -5.71
C HIS A 70 -3.77 16.13 -6.81
N ALA A 71 -3.77 14.86 -6.48
CA ALA A 71 -3.64 13.79 -7.45
C ALA A 71 -4.85 13.71 -8.38
N VAL A 72 -6.07 13.83 -7.86
CA VAL A 72 -7.30 13.88 -8.67
C VAL A 72 -7.23 15.04 -9.66
N ALA A 73 -6.87 16.24 -9.22
CA ALA A 73 -6.73 17.41 -10.10
C ALA A 73 -5.66 17.18 -11.19
N GLY A 74 -4.52 16.61 -10.85
CA GLY A 74 -3.44 16.31 -11.79
C GLY A 74 -3.82 15.24 -12.82
N TYR A 75 -4.42 14.15 -12.39
CA TYR A 75 -4.77 13.04 -13.28
C TYR A 75 -5.98 13.36 -14.16
N SER A 76 -6.99 14.04 -13.65
CA SER A 76 -8.14 14.49 -14.44
C SER A 76 -7.69 15.44 -15.57
N ARG A 77 -6.78 16.36 -15.26
CA ARG A 77 -6.18 17.26 -16.26
C ARG A 77 -5.38 16.48 -17.32
N TYR A 78 -4.56 15.52 -16.88
CA TYR A 78 -3.79 14.68 -17.81
C TYR A 78 -4.69 13.88 -18.75
N LEU A 79 -5.80 13.35 -18.24
CA LEU A 79 -6.76 12.54 -19.01
C LEU A 79 -7.77 13.38 -19.80
N GLY A 80 -7.85 14.69 -19.56
CA GLY A 80 -8.83 15.56 -20.23
C GLY A 80 -10.26 15.31 -19.80
N ILE A 81 -10.50 14.89 -18.55
CA ILE A 81 -11.84 14.65 -17.98
C ILE A 81 -12.06 15.51 -16.74
N SER A 82 -13.30 15.60 -16.27
CA SER A 82 -13.60 16.31 -15.01
C SER A 82 -13.08 15.54 -13.80
N GLU A 83 -12.79 16.25 -12.71
CA GLU A 83 -12.41 15.61 -11.44
C GLU A 83 -13.49 14.67 -10.93
N ALA A 84 -14.78 15.05 -11.09
CA ALA A 84 -15.90 14.22 -10.70
C ALA A 84 -15.95 12.89 -11.49
N ASP A 85 -15.71 12.95 -12.80
CA ASP A 85 -15.66 11.76 -13.64
C ASP A 85 -14.47 10.89 -13.32
N PHE A 86 -13.31 11.50 -13.02
CA PHE A 86 -12.14 10.77 -12.58
C PHE A 86 -12.42 9.99 -11.29
N VAL A 87 -12.99 10.64 -10.26
CA VAL A 87 -13.32 9.98 -8.98
C VAL A 87 -14.35 8.87 -9.19
N LYS A 88 -15.37 9.07 -10.02
CA LYS A 88 -16.35 8.02 -10.37
C LYS A 88 -15.72 6.81 -11.06
N SER A 89 -14.63 7.01 -11.82
CA SER A 89 -13.91 5.92 -12.48
C SER A 89 -13.10 5.06 -11.52
N MET A 90 -12.86 5.53 -10.30
CA MET A 90 -12.05 4.80 -9.31
C MET A 90 -12.84 3.61 -8.77
N ALA A 91 -12.23 2.41 -8.89
CA ALA A 91 -12.82 1.21 -8.35
C ALA A 91 -12.64 1.13 -6.83
N SER A 92 -13.71 1.38 -6.08
CA SER A 92 -13.73 1.29 -4.61
C SER A 92 -12.55 2.04 -3.94
N PRO A 93 -12.47 3.38 -4.08
CA PRO A 93 -11.42 4.13 -3.43
C PRO A 93 -11.55 4.00 -1.90
N PRO A 94 -10.44 3.80 -1.19
CA PRO A 94 -10.48 3.72 0.27
C PRO A 94 -10.66 5.11 0.87
N THR A 95 -11.14 5.13 2.11
CA THR A 95 -11.08 6.28 3.02
C THR A 95 -9.84 6.17 3.91
N SER A 96 -9.51 7.24 4.64
CA SER A 96 -8.47 7.19 5.67
C SER A 96 -8.82 6.18 6.76
N SER A 97 -10.11 6.03 7.09
CA SER A 97 -10.59 5.03 8.06
C SER A 97 -10.37 3.59 7.57
N ASP A 98 -10.58 3.33 6.27
CA ASP A 98 -10.31 2.01 5.71
C ASP A 98 -8.82 1.64 5.82
N VAL A 99 -7.94 2.61 5.57
CA VAL A 99 -6.49 2.39 5.72
C VAL A 99 -6.12 2.16 7.18
N ALA A 100 -6.68 2.92 8.11
CA ALA A 100 -6.44 2.72 9.55
C ALA A 100 -6.91 1.33 10.00
N THR A 101 -8.08 0.90 9.57
CA THR A 101 -8.60 -0.46 9.83
C THR A 101 -7.68 -1.53 9.28
N ALA A 102 -7.18 -1.37 8.05
CA ALA A 102 -6.23 -2.29 7.44
C ALA A 102 -4.92 -2.39 8.23
N VAL A 103 -4.40 -1.26 8.72
CA VAL A 103 -3.20 -1.24 9.59
C VAL A 103 -3.45 -2.06 10.85
N LEU A 104 -4.56 -1.80 11.55
CA LEU A 104 -4.92 -2.52 12.77
C LEU A 104 -5.08 -4.01 12.51
N GLU A 105 -5.76 -4.39 11.43
CA GLU A 105 -5.94 -5.78 11.05
C GLU A 105 -4.61 -6.49 10.86
N VAL A 106 -3.68 -5.90 10.09
CA VAL A 106 -2.37 -6.51 9.83
C VAL A 106 -1.51 -6.62 11.09
N VAL A 107 -1.53 -5.61 11.98
CA VAL A 107 -0.68 -5.65 13.17
C VAL A 107 -1.25 -6.48 14.32
N THR A 108 -2.54 -6.78 14.31
CA THR A 108 -3.20 -7.57 15.38
C THR A 108 -3.48 -9.00 14.99
N SER A 109 -3.69 -9.30 13.70
CA SER A 109 -4.00 -10.65 13.23
C SER A 109 -2.77 -11.54 13.21
N SER A 110 -2.94 -12.81 13.58
CA SER A 110 -1.93 -13.87 13.41
C SER A 110 -1.91 -14.46 11.99
N ASP A 111 -2.96 -14.22 11.21
CA ASP A 111 -3.22 -14.94 9.95
C ASP A 111 -2.62 -14.26 8.72
N HIS A 112 -2.18 -13.00 8.83
CA HIS A 112 -1.54 -12.32 7.71
C HIS A 112 -0.16 -12.88 7.42
N SER A 113 0.00 -13.26 6.17
CA SER A 113 1.20 -13.94 5.70
C SER A 113 2.42 -13.04 5.75
N LYS A 114 3.47 -13.56 6.35
CA LYS A 114 4.79 -12.94 6.41
C LYS A 114 5.33 -12.64 5.01
N GLY A 115 5.95 -11.49 4.83
CA GLY A 115 6.61 -11.09 3.60
C GLY A 115 5.68 -10.71 2.45
N LYS A 116 4.36 -10.65 2.70
CA LYS A 116 3.38 -10.29 1.67
C LYS A 116 3.06 -8.80 1.63
N ALA A 117 2.50 -8.39 0.51
CA ALA A 117 1.93 -7.08 0.31
C ALA A 117 0.42 -7.19 0.09
N PHE A 118 -0.31 -6.19 0.56
CA PHE A 118 -1.76 -6.08 0.38
C PHE A 118 -2.11 -4.72 -0.18
N VAL A 119 -2.93 -4.71 -1.21
CA VAL A 119 -3.61 -3.50 -1.66
C VAL A 119 -4.74 -3.19 -0.69
N VAL A 120 -4.88 -1.93 -0.30
CA VAL A 120 -6.01 -1.44 0.49
C VAL A 120 -6.96 -0.68 -0.41
N SER A 121 -8.19 -1.14 -0.49
CA SER A 121 -9.29 -0.49 -1.19
C SER A 121 -10.47 -0.28 -0.24
N GLY A 122 -11.55 0.35 -0.71
CA GLY A 122 -12.81 0.43 0.04
C GLY A 122 -13.46 -0.93 0.33
N LYS A 123 -12.95 -2.01 -0.28
CA LYS A 123 -13.37 -3.39 -0.01
C LYS A 123 -12.50 -4.10 1.03
N GLY A 124 -11.47 -3.45 1.54
CA GLY A 124 -10.51 -4.02 2.49
C GLY A 124 -9.19 -4.44 1.86
N LEU A 125 -8.58 -5.49 2.41
CA LEU A 125 -7.28 -6.01 2.01
C LEU A 125 -7.39 -7.01 0.87
N GLU A 126 -6.60 -6.80 -0.17
CA GLU A 126 -6.45 -7.74 -1.29
C GLU A 126 -4.96 -8.10 -1.42
N ALA A 127 -4.63 -9.40 -1.39
CA ALA A 127 -3.26 -9.84 -1.53
C ALA A 127 -2.68 -9.46 -2.90
N VAL A 128 -1.46 -8.96 -2.90
CA VAL A 128 -0.69 -8.72 -4.13
C VAL A 128 -0.09 -10.05 -4.59
N THR A 129 -0.42 -10.42 -5.79
CA THR A 129 0.13 -11.64 -6.43
C THR A 129 1.44 -11.35 -7.14
#